data_fd262ceba8d2a0f30d49a2a453664b65
#
_entry.id   fd262ceba8d2a0f30d49a2a453664b65
#
_cell.length_a   1.000
_cell.length_b   1.000
_cell.length_c   1.000
_cell.angle_alpha   90.00
_cell.angle_beta   90.00
_cell.angle_gamma   90.00
#
_symmetry.space_group_name_H-M   'P 1'
#
loop_
_entity.id
_entity.type
_entity.pdbx_description
1 polymer ?
#
loop_
_entity_poly.entity_id
_entity_poly.type
_entity_poly.pdbx_seq_one_letter_code
_entity_poly.pdbx_strand_id
1 'polypeptide(L)'
;MLTLAFQGNRFKGEILPELDRLKAEGIVRVIDMLLVRKDSQGHTMVATASDLDFEEATALGSYFGALAGFASGGPEGFERGAIAGAAELADGHVFDEDDIFRVTQALDRDTTAVMILLEHTWARTLLDAVARASGIELMNEWIGHEAVLTMGPPPTSGERPTLEPDSGSTDDG
;
A
#
# COMPACT_ATOMS: atom_id res chain seq x y z
N MET A 1 -1.60 1.87 0.81
CA MET A 1 -1.75 2.58 2.10
C MET A 1 -3.03 3.42 2.06
N LEU A 2 -3.81 3.39 3.13
CA LEU A 2 -5.02 4.18 3.31
C LEU A 2 -4.80 5.12 4.50
N THR A 3 -5.07 6.42 4.32
CA THR A 3 -5.00 7.40 5.40
C THR A 3 -6.36 8.08 5.54
N LEU A 4 -6.91 8.05 6.74
CA LEU A 4 -8.23 8.57 7.08
C LEU A 4 -8.11 9.60 8.19
N ALA A 5 -8.95 10.64 8.16
CA ALA A 5 -9.07 11.61 9.23
C ALA A 5 -10.54 11.79 9.65
N PHE A 6 -10.79 11.85 10.94
CA PHE A 6 -12.12 11.93 11.54
C PHE A 6 -12.18 13.14 12.46
N GLN A 7 -12.95 14.16 12.07
CA GLN A 7 -13.17 15.34 12.89
C GLN A 7 -14.21 15.08 13.97
N GLY A 8 -14.03 15.71 15.15
CA GLY A 8 -14.93 15.60 16.28
C GLY A 8 -14.85 14.26 17.01
N ASN A 9 -13.84 13.41 16.71
CA ASN A 9 -13.61 12.11 17.36
C ASN A 9 -14.88 11.23 17.46
N ARG A 10 -15.80 11.36 16.50
CA ARG A 10 -17.11 10.68 16.50
C ARG A 10 -17.01 9.39 15.72
N PHE A 11 -16.64 8.32 16.39
CA PHE A 11 -16.65 6.97 15.82
C PHE A 11 -17.92 6.25 16.24
N LYS A 12 -18.58 5.61 15.28
CA LYS A 12 -19.70 4.70 15.54
C LYS A 12 -19.26 3.25 15.70
N GLY A 13 -17.96 3.00 15.65
CA GLY A 13 -17.38 1.66 15.80
C GLY A 13 -17.62 0.73 14.60
N GLU A 14 -17.99 1.25 13.44
CA GLU A 14 -18.33 0.46 12.25
C GLU A 14 -17.10 0.02 11.44
N ILE A 15 -15.97 0.73 11.59
CA ILE A 15 -14.78 0.52 10.75
C ILE A 15 -14.05 -0.78 11.11
N LEU A 16 -13.81 -1.02 12.40
CA LEU A 16 -13.10 -2.20 12.85
C LEU A 16 -13.83 -3.51 12.50
N PRO A 17 -15.16 -3.65 12.75
CA PRO A 17 -15.89 -4.85 12.33
C PRO A 17 -15.84 -5.09 10.81
N GLU A 18 -15.84 -4.04 10.00
CA GLU A 18 -15.72 -4.20 8.55
C GLU A 18 -14.30 -4.63 8.15
N LEU A 19 -13.27 -4.09 8.79
CA LEU A 19 -11.89 -4.51 8.58
C LEU A 19 -11.72 -5.99 8.98
N ASP A 20 -12.26 -6.39 10.14
CA ASP A 20 -12.24 -7.77 10.61
C ASP A 20 -12.97 -8.72 9.65
N ARG A 21 -14.09 -8.28 9.06
CA ARG A 21 -14.81 -9.04 8.03
C ARG A 21 -13.93 -9.26 6.79
N LEU A 22 -13.30 -8.20 6.27
CA LEU A 22 -12.41 -8.28 5.10
C LEU A 22 -11.20 -9.21 5.36
N LYS A 23 -10.65 -9.18 6.58
CA LYS A 23 -9.59 -10.11 7.01
C LYS A 23 -10.09 -11.54 7.06
N ALA A 24 -11.25 -11.77 7.68
CA ALA A 24 -11.83 -13.11 7.82
C ALA A 24 -12.19 -13.74 6.46
N GLU A 25 -12.60 -12.92 5.50
CA GLU A 25 -12.86 -13.36 4.12
C GLU A 25 -11.59 -13.53 3.28
N GLY A 26 -10.42 -13.24 3.85
CA GLY A 26 -9.14 -13.34 3.14
C GLY A 26 -9.01 -12.36 1.96
N ILE A 27 -9.65 -11.20 2.04
CA ILE A 27 -9.57 -10.15 1.02
C ILE A 27 -8.37 -9.26 1.26
N VAL A 28 -8.15 -8.89 2.53
CA VAL A 28 -7.02 -8.05 2.94
C VAL A 28 -6.31 -8.65 4.16
N ARG A 29 -5.05 -8.27 4.34
CA ARG A 29 -4.28 -8.46 5.55
C ARG A 29 -3.77 -7.09 6.02
N VAL A 30 -3.78 -6.84 7.32
CA VAL A 30 -3.24 -5.61 7.89
C VAL A 30 -1.73 -5.81 8.09
N ILE A 31 -0.93 -5.15 7.27
CA ILE A 31 0.52 -5.13 7.43
C ILE A 31 0.88 -4.28 8.64
N ASP A 32 0.31 -3.08 8.74
CA ASP A 32 0.45 -2.22 9.89
C ASP A 32 -0.68 -1.19 9.97
N MET A 33 -0.99 -0.76 11.19
CA MET A 33 -1.99 0.27 11.46
C MET A 33 -1.49 1.20 12.56
N LEU A 34 -1.56 2.50 12.28
CA LEU A 34 -1.29 3.57 13.22
C LEU A 34 -2.55 4.42 13.42
N LEU A 35 -3.02 4.52 14.65
CA LEU A 35 -4.08 5.42 15.06
C LEU A 35 -3.51 6.50 15.97
N VAL A 36 -3.73 7.76 15.60
CA VAL A 36 -3.36 8.92 16.40
C VAL A 36 -4.61 9.75 16.65
N ARG A 37 -4.98 9.88 17.92
CA ARG A 37 -6.11 10.70 18.37
C ARG A 37 -5.61 11.90 19.15
N LYS A 38 -6.07 13.10 18.80
CA LYS A 38 -5.84 14.33 19.53
C LYS A 38 -7.17 14.82 20.12
N ASP A 39 -7.22 14.99 21.42
CA ASP A 39 -8.43 15.48 22.09
C ASP A 39 -8.60 17.01 21.96
N SER A 40 -9.71 17.54 22.49
CA SER A 40 -10.00 18.98 22.46
C SER A 40 -9.01 19.83 23.27
N GLN A 41 -8.29 19.21 24.23
CA GLN A 41 -7.25 19.86 25.02
C GLN A 41 -5.87 19.79 24.36
N GLY A 42 -5.71 18.94 23.34
CA GLY A 42 -4.47 18.74 22.61
C GLY A 42 -3.64 17.56 23.11
N HIS A 43 -4.17 16.72 24.04
CA HIS A 43 -3.50 15.49 24.43
C HIS A 43 -3.60 14.47 23.33
N THR A 44 -2.52 13.75 23.12
CA THR A 44 -2.41 12.75 22.05
C THR A 44 -2.44 11.34 22.65
N MET A 45 -3.20 10.45 22.01
CA MET A 45 -3.20 9.02 22.24
C MET A 45 -2.81 8.32 20.94
N VAL A 46 -1.94 7.33 21.04
CA VAL A 46 -1.43 6.54 19.92
C VAL A 46 -1.78 5.08 20.16
N ALA A 47 -2.19 4.37 19.12
CA ALA A 47 -2.38 2.94 19.13
C ALA A 47 -1.87 2.36 17.79
N THR A 48 -1.23 1.21 17.87
CA THR A 48 -0.70 0.47 16.70
C THR A 48 -1.27 -0.94 16.69
N ALA A 49 -1.35 -1.55 15.51
CA ALA A 49 -1.70 -2.96 15.34
C ALA A 49 -1.09 -3.49 14.05
N SER A 50 -0.60 -4.72 14.08
CA SER A 50 -0.03 -5.42 12.92
C SER A 50 -0.49 -6.88 12.93
N ASP A 51 -0.66 -7.47 11.74
CA ASP A 51 -0.90 -8.91 11.56
C ASP A 51 0.40 -9.65 11.18
N LEU A 52 1.54 -8.97 11.12
CA LEU A 52 2.84 -9.58 10.86
C LEU A 52 3.35 -10.33 12.09
N ASP A 53 3.83 -11.53 11.88
CA ASP A 53 4.69 -12.18 12.87
C ASP A 53 6.16 -11.67 12.75
N PHE A 54 7.00 -12.06 13.70
CA PHE A 54 8.40 -11.61 13.76
C PHE A 54 9.18 -11.97 12.48
N GLU A 55 8.98 -13.18 11.92
CA GLU A 55 9.70 -13.63 10.73
C GLU A 55 9.26 -12.81 9.49
N GLU A 56 7.98 -12.60 9.34
CA GLU A 56 7.42 -11.80 8.25
C GLU A 56 7.83 -10.33 8.33
N ALA A 57 7.79 -9.75 9.53
CA ALA A 57 8.21 -8.36 9.75
C ALA A 57 9.69 -8.17 9.41
N THR A 58 10.57 -9.05 9.89
CA THR A 58 12.00 -8.99 9.59
C THR A 58 12.31 -9.24 8.11
N ALA A 59 11.56 -10.13 7.45
CA ALA A 59 11.70 -10.38 6.01
C ALA A 59 11.29 -9.15 5.19
N LEU A 60 10.17 -8.50 5.56
CA LEU A 60 9.68 -7.28 4.91
C LEU A 60 10.67 -6.13 5.09
N GLY A 61 11.16 -5.94 6.31
CA GLY A 61 12.17 -4.93 6.63
C GLY A 61 13.48 -5.15 5.87
N SER A 62 13.94 -6.40 5.81
CA SER A 62 15.12 -6.78 5.03
C SER A 62 14.95 -6.43 3.55
N TYR A 63 13.79 -6.70 2.99
CA TYR A 63 13.50 -6.40 1.57
C TYR A 63 13.52 -4.89 1.28
N PHE A 64 12.80 -4.09 2.06
CA PHE A 64 12.77 -2.63 1.88
C PHE A 64 14.14 -2.00 2.16
N GLY A 65 14.80 -2.43 3.22
CA GLY A 65 16.13 -1.96 3.56
C GLY A 65 17.16 -2.28 2.47
N ALA A 66 17.09 -3.48 1.88
CA ALA A 66 17.94 -3.87 0.75
C ALA A 66 17.74 -2.97 -0.46
N LEU A 67 16.49 -2.68 -0.84
CA LEU A 67 16.19 -1.80 -1.96
C LEU A 67 16.68 -0.36 -1.72
N ALA A 68 16.42 0.19 -0.54
CA ALA A 68 16.88 1.53 -0.17
C ALA A 68 18.39 1.61 -0.10
N GLY A 69 19.03 0.59 0.46
CA GLY A 69 20.50 0.47 0.54
C GLY A 69 21.13 0.35 -0.84
N PHE A 70 20.55 -0.43 -1.75
CA PHE A 70 21.04 -0.54 -3.12
C PHE A 70 20.95 0.80 -3.87
N ALA A 71 19.84 1.52 -3.71
CA ALA A 71 19.65 2.83 -4.34
C ALA A 71 20.70 3.86 -3.90
N SER A 72 21.19 3.77 -2.66
CA SER A 72 22.15 4.71 -2.07
C SER A 72 23.60 4.26 -2.13
N GLY A 73 23.90 2.94 -2.20
CA GLY A 73 25.25 2.41 -2.05
C GLY A 73 25.55 1.17 -2.92
N GLY A 74 24.71 0.88 -3.93
CA GLY A 74 24.92 -0.26 -4.81
C GLY A 74 24.94 -1.62 -4.09
N PRO A 75 25.72 -2.62 -4.59
CA PRO A 75 25.73 -3.97 -4.01
C PRO A 75 26.12 -4.01 -2.52
N GLU A 76 27.08 -3.20 -2.08
CA GLU A 76 27.46 -3.13 -0.65
C GLU A 76 26.37 -2.47 0.21
N GLY A 77 25.65 -1.50 -0.36
CA GLY A 77 24.50 -0.87 0.27
C GLY A 77 23.33 -1.84 0.42
N PHE A 78 23.13 -2.74 -0.55
CA PHE A 78 22.10 -3.77 -0.51
C PHE A 78 22.20 -4.65 0.76
N GLU A 79 23.35 -5.24 1.02
CA GLU A 79 23.56 -6.11 2.19
C GLU A 79 23.37 -5.36 3.52
N ARG A 80 23.98 -4.17 3.64
CA ARG A 80 23.86 -3.36 4.85
C ARG A 80 22.41 -2.90 5.09
N GLY A 81 21.72 -2.50 4.01
CA GLY A 81 20.33 -2.09 4.07
C GLY A 81 19.41 -3.25 4.47
N ALA A 82 19.65 -4.46 3.96
CA ALA A 82 18.87 -5.63 4.35
C ALA A 82 18.96 -5.92 5.85
N ILE A 83 20.16 -5.87 6.42
CA ILE A 83 20.38 -6.12 7.85
C ILE A 83 19.74 -5.01 8.70
N ALA A 84 19.93 -3.75 8.32
CA ALA A 84 19.36 -2.61 9.02
C ALA A 84 17.82 -2.64 9.00
N GLY A 85 17.21 -2.85 7.84
CA GLY A 85 15.76 -2.91 7.71
C GLY A 85 15.12 -4.10 8.44
N ALA A 86 15.78 -5.26 8.47
CA ALA A 86 15.32 -6.39 9.28
C ALA A 86 15.30 -6.05 10.79
N ALA A 87 16.29 -5.32 11.27
CA ALA A 87 16.37 -4.90 12.66
C ALA A 87 15.33 -3.81 12.98
N GLU A 88 15.05 -2.90 12.03
CA GLU A 88 14.10 -1.81 12.18
C GLU A 88 12.65 -2.30 12.31
N LEU A 89 12.25 -3.30 11.52
CA LEU A 89 10.91 -3.88 11.57
C LEU A 89 10.78 -5.07 12.53
N ALA A 90 11.78 -5.35 13.35
CA ALA A 90 11.76 -6.48 14.29
C ALA A 90 10.65 -6.40 15.37
N ASP A 91 10.11 -5.21 15.62
CA ASP A 91 8.95 -4.99 16.51
C ASP A 91 7.59 -5.29 15.85
N GLY A 92 7.58 -5.58 14.55
CA GLY A 92 6.36 -5.87 13.78
C GLY A 92 5.66 -4.65 13.21
N HIS A 93 6.22 -3.45 13.35
CA HIS A 93 5.62 -2.20 12.89
C HIS A 93 6.41 -1.54 11.78
N VAL A 94 5.70 -1.06 10.76
CA VAL A 94 6.26 -0.30 9.62
C VAL A 94 6.23 1.20 9.93
N PHE A 95 5.19 1.66 10.66
CA PHE A 95 5.06 3.05 11.07
C PHE A 95 5.93 3.31 12.31
N ASP A 96 6.87 4.23 12.18
CA ASP A 96 7.86 4.57 13.19
C ASP A 96 7.48 5.80 14.05
N GLU A 97 8.37 6.19 14.97
CA GLU A 97 8.17 7.37 15.82
C GLU A 97 8.12 8.68 15.01
N ASP A 98 8.80 8.75 13.87
CA ASP A 98 8.77 9.91 12.98
C ASP A 98 7.42 10.04 12.29
N ASP A 99 6.78 8.94 11.91
CA ASP A 99 5.43 8.92 11.36
C ASP A 99 4.41 9.36 12.41
N ILE A 100 4.51 8.83 13.64
CA ILE A 100 3.69 9.26 14.77
C ILE A 100 3.84 10.77 15.00
N PHE A 101 5.07 11.28 15.01
CA PHE A 101 5.34 12.70 15.21
C PHE A 101 4.73 13.55 14.10
N ARG A 102 4.94 13.19 12.81
CA ARG A 102 4.40 13.92 11.66
C ARG A 102 2.88 13.98 11.69
N VAL A 103 2.24 12.83 11.94
CA VAL A 103 0.78 12.76 12.04
C VAL A 103 0.27 13.61 13.20
N THR A 104 0.91 13.50 14.37
CA THR A 104 0.54 14.28 15.55
C THR A 104 0.63 15.78 15.31
N GLN A 105 1.66 16.25 14.60
CA GLN A 105 1.84 17.67 14.26
C GLN A 105 0.80 18.17 13.26
N ALA A 106 0.44 17.33 12.29
CA ALA A 106 -0.53 17.67 11.25
C ALA A 106 -1.99 17.65 11.73
N LEU A 107 -2.28 16.95 12.84
CA LEU A 107 -3.63 16.79 13.35
C LEU A 107 -4.11 18.05 14.10
N ASP A 108 -5.31 18.49 13.74
CA ASP A 108 -6.05 19.49 14.53
C ASP A 108 -6.56 18.88 15.84
N ARG A 109 -6.93 19.75 16.79
CA ARG A 109 -7.59 19.32 18.03
C ARG A 109 -8.93 18.66 17.72
N ASP A 110 -9.33 17.74 18.57
CA ASP A 110 -10.56 16.96 18.45
C ASP A 110 -10.65 16.16 17.12
N THR A 111 -9.50 15.65 16.68
CA THR A 111 -9.39 14.88 15.43
C THR A 111 -8.64 13.56 15.67
N THR A 112 -9.04 12.51 14.94
CA THR A 112 -8.29 11.26 14.88
C THR A 112 -7.83 11.01 13.45
N ALA A 113 -6.58 10.63 13.28
CA ALA A 113 -6.07 10.04 12.04
C ALA A 113 -5.87 8.53 12.21
N VAL A 114 -6.11 7.80 11.14
CA VAL A 114 -5.78 6.37 11.02
C VAL A 114 -5.01 6.17 9.73
N MET A 115 -3.83 5.60 9.84
CA MET A 115 -3.04 5.13 8.70
C MET A 115 -3.08 3.60 8.71
N ILE A 116 -3.39 3.00 7.59
CA ILE A 116 -3.49 1.54 7.45
C ILE A 116 -2.70 1.12 6.22
N LEU A 117 -1.72 0.25 6.42
CA LEU A 117 -1.02 -0.43 5.35
C LEU A 117 -1.66 -1.81 5.17
N LEU A 118 -2.24 -2.05 4.00
CA LEU A 118 -2.96 -3.27 3.68
C LEU A 118 -2.27 -4.04 2.56
N GLU A 119 -2.21 -5.36 2.72
CA GLU A 119 -1.94 -6.29 1.63
C GLU A 119 -3.27 -6.78 1.04
N HIS A 120 -3.38 -6.79 -0.27
CA HIS A 120 -4.50 -7.39 -0.99
C HIS A 120 -4.19 -8.87 -1.25
N THR A 121 -4.67 -9.75 -0.39
CA THR A 121 -4.32 -11.18 -0.42
C THR A 121 -4.77 -11.89 -1.70
N TRP A 122 -5.90 -11.46 -2.31
CA TRP A 122 -6.35 -11.96 -3.61
C TRP A 122 -5.35 -11.68 -4.73
N ALA A 123 -4.61 -10.56 -4.67
CA ALA A 123 -3.64 -10.20 -5.70
C ALA A 123 -2.46 -11.18 -5.74
N ARG A 124 -2.03 -11.73 -4.60
CA ARG A 124 -0.97 -12.76 -4.53
C ARG A 124 -1.32 -13.98 -5.37
N THR A 125 -2.53 -14.55 -5.18
CA THR A 125 -2.97 -15.73 -5.92
C THR A 125 -3.01 -15.46 -7.44
N LEU A 126 -3.42 -14.27 -7.85
CA LEU A 126 -3.40 -13.85 -9.25
C LEU A 126 -1.97 -13.74 -9.79
N LEU A 127 -1.09 -13.03 -9.08
CA LEU A 127 0.31 -12.85 -9.47
C LEU A 127 1.06 -14.19 -9.53
N ASP A 128 0.81 -15.11 -8.60
CA ASP A 128 1.35 -16.48 -8.63
C ASP A 128 0.87 -17.24 -9.88
N ALA A 129 -0.38 -17.07 -10.28
CA ALA A 129 -0.90 -17.69 -11.50
C ALA A 129 -0.25 -17.09 -12.77
N VAL A 130 -0.05 -15.78 -12.80
CA VAL A 130 0.67 -15.08 -13.87
C VAL A 130 2.12 -15.58 -13.97
N ALA A 131 2.82 -15.69 -12.83
CA ALA A 131 4.19 -16.21 -12.77
C ALA A 131 4.28 -17.67 -13.31
N ARG A 132 3.34 -18.54 -12.90
CA ARG A 132 3.28 -19.91 -13.42
C ARG A 132 3.03 -19.96 -14.94
N ALA A 133 2.36 -18.98 -15.48
CA ALA A 133 2.16 -18.83 -16.92
C ALA A 133 3.34 -18.13 -17.64
N SER A 134 4.48 -17.91 -16.93
CA SER A 134 5.65 -17.16 -17.42
C SER A 134 5.34 -15.69 -17.75
N GLY A 135 4.27 -15.14 -17.16
CA GLY A 135 3.95 -13.72 -17.25
C GLY A 135 4.81 -12.90 -16.30
N ILE A 136 4.97 -11.64 -16.64
CA ILE A 136 5.62 -10.63 -15.80
C ILE A 136 4.69 -9.44 -15.61
N GLU A 137 4.72 -8.86 -14.43
CA GLU A 137 4.02 -7.61 -14.15
C GLU A 137 4.83 -6.45 -14.73
N LEU A 138 4.22 -5.67 -15.63
CA LEU A 138 4.87 -4.51 -16.24
C LEU A 138 4.49 -3.22 -15.53
N MET A 139 3.29 -3.14 -14.98
CA MET A 139 2.78 -1.97 -14.28
C MET A 139 1.67 -2.39 -13.30
N ASN A 140 1.62 -1.73 -12.15
CA ASN A 140 0.56 -1.90 -11.15
C ASN A 140 0.13 -0.53 -10.64
N GLU A 141 -1.12 -0.16 -10.92
CA GLU A 141 -1.72 1.10 -10.47
C GLU A 141 -3.09 0.85 -9.84
N TRP A 142 -3.37 1.56 -8.77
CA TRP A 142 -4.67 1.55 -8.10
C TRP A 142 -5.49 2.74 -8.53
N ILE A 143 -6.65 2.48 -9.11
CA ILE A 143 -7.59 3.51 -9.55
C ILE A 143 -8.69 3.65 -8.51
N GLY A 144 -8.83 4.85 -7.95
CA GLY A 144 -9.91 5.15 -7.00
C GLY A 144 -11.29 5.05 -7.66
N HIS A 145 -12.31 4.69 -6.87
CA HIS A 145 -13.68 4.52 -7.36
C HIS A 145 -14.20 5.76 -8.12
N GLU A 146 -13.89 6.96 -7.64
CA GLU A 146 -14.28 8.21 -8.32
C GLU A 146 -13.64 8.35 -9.70
N ALA A 147 -12.38 7.95 -9.86
CA ALA A 147 -11.71 7.96 -11.14
C ALA A 147 -12.35 6.97 -12.13
N VAL A 148 -12.78 5.79 -11.66
CA VAL A 148 -13.49 4.81 -12.48
C VAL A 148 -14.81 5.38 -13.00
N LEU A 149 -15.56 6.12 -12.16
CA LEU A 149 -16.82 6.76 -12.55
C LEU A 149 -16.63 7.85 -13.63
N THR A 150 -15.47 8.52 -13.63
CA THR A 150 -15.15 9.57 -14.61
C THR A 150 -14.64 9.01 -15.95
N MET A 151 -14.17 7.76 -15.99
CA MET A 151 -13.69 7.10 -17.22
C MET A 151 -14.82 6.75 -18.21
N GLY A 152 -16.09 6.82 -17.79
CA GLY A 152 -17.23 6.40 -18.60
C GLY A 152 -17.34 4.86 -18.74
N PRO A 153 -18.42 4.36 -19.34
CA PRO A 153 -18.55 2.94 -19.62
C PRO A 153 -17.46 2.48 -20.60
N PRO A 154 -16.92 1.27 -20.43
CA PRO A 154 -15.96 0.73 -21.39
C PRO A 154 -16.57 0.76 -22.80
N PRO A 155 -15.78 0.99 -23.86
CA PRO A 155 -16.29 0.97 -25.22
C PRO A 155 -17.01 -0.36 -25.46
N THR A 156 -18.26 -0.30 -25.92
CA THR A 156 -19.03 -1.50 -26.25
C THR A 156 -18.26 -2.29 -27.28
N SER A 157 -18.05 -3.58 -27.02
CA SER A 157 -17.31 -4.51 -27.83
C SER A 157 -17.85 -4.58 -29.28
N GLY A 158 -17.41 -3.69 -30.14
CA GLY A 158 -17.82 -3.55 -31.54
C GLY A 158 -16.83 -2.81 -32.42
N GLU A 159 -16.00 -1.97 -31.85
CA GLU A 159 -14.95 -1.25 -32.59
C GLU A 159 -13.57 -1.82 -32.27
N ARG A 160 -13.17 -2.86 -33.02
CA ARG A 160 -11.76 -3.19 -33.13
C ARG A 160 -11.07 -2.01 -33.82
N PRO A 161 -9.97 -1.48 -33.24
CA PRO A 161 -9.11 -0.58 -34.00
C PRO A 161 -8.67 -1.32 -35.27
N THR A 162 -9.08 -0.86 -36.44
CA THR A 162 -8.51 -1.29 -37.69
C THR A 162 -7.08 -0.79 -37.69
N LEU A 163 -6.14 -1.69 -37.52
CA LEU A 163 -4.75 -1.43 -37.86
C LEU A 163 -4.74 -1.22 -39.37
N GLU A 164 -4.62 0.02 -39.83
CA GLU A 164 -4.34 0.31 -41.22
C GLU A 164 -3.02 -0.38 -41.59
N PRO A 165 -2.97 -1.16 -42.66
CA PRO A 165 -1.71 -1.71 -43.14
C PRO A 165 -0.83 -0.56 -43.59
N ASP A 166 0.36 -0.49 -43.01
CA ASP A 166 1.46 0.37 -43.44
C ASP A 166 1.66 0.22 -44.94
N SER A 167 1.23 1.23 -45.67
CA SER A 167 1.48 1.31 -47.14
C SER A 167 2.95 1.65 -47.32
N GLY A 168 3.78 0.58 -47.35
CA GLY A 168 5.17 0.66 -47.77
C GLY A 168 5.29 1.37 -49.12
N SER A 169 5.84 2.59 -49.07
CA SER A 169 6.31 3.32 -50.24
C SER A 169 7.44 2.54 -50.90
N THR A 170 7.11 1.85 -51.99
CA THR A 170 8.09 1.43 -52.98
C THR A 170 8.49 2.66 -53.79
N ASP A 171 9.63 3.23 -53.46
CA ASP A 171 10.32 4.18 -54.31
C ASP A 171 11.25 3.39 -55.25
N ASP A 172 10.81 3.31 -56.47
CA ASP A 172 11.57 2.78 -57.63
C ASP A 172 11.98 4.00 -58.49
N GLY A 173 13.29 4.32 -58.53
CA GLY A 173 13.83 5.39 -59.34
C GLY A 173 15.37 5.48 -59.24
#